data_6cef52ea79b6e85719fab3b6b3765b52
#
_entry.id   6cef52ea79b6e85719fab3b6b3765b52
#
_cell.length_a   1.000
_cell.length_b   1.000
_cell.length_c   1.000
_cell.angle_alpha   90.00
_cell.angle_beta   90.00
_cell.angle_gamma   90.00
#
_symmetry.space_group_name_H-M   'P 1'
#
loop_
_entity.id
_entity.type
_entity.pdbx_description
1 polymer ?
#
loop_
_entity_poly.entity_id
_entity_poly.type
_entity_poly.pdbx_seq_one_letter_code
_entity_poly.pdbx_strand_id
1 'polypeptide(L)'
;YAFRPRVLRDVEKVDTSIQLFDYNFSLPVFYAPIGSMQDFVKDGALNSTLSASDKKIFHMLSSTWSGGVDIIGKSVDYPKVYQLYIRGDNNWVDDQISKAIDNGFIALCLTVDLDAYGRRERDLLKRYKTTSRRTATGPEYQMKFSWNDVNRIKNKFNMPIILKGVATEEDARICVDEGIDVI
;
A
#
# COMPACT_ATOMS: atom_id res chain seq x y z
N TYR A 1 -14.80 17.03 10.25
CA TYR A 1 -15.91 16.55 9.39
C TYR A 1 -17.05 16.11 10.27
N ALA A 2 -18.29 16.28 9.82
CA ALA A 2 -19.50 15.85 10.53
C ALA A 2 -20.43 15.12 9.55
N PHE A 3 -21.15 14.13 10.06
CA PHE A 3 -22.17 13.46 9.28
C PHE A 3 -23.35 14.40 9.04
N ARG A 4 -23.90 14.37 7.82
CA ARG A 4 -25.05 15.14 7.39
C ARG A 4 -26.26 14.21 7.33
N PRO A 5 -27.08 14.11 8.38
CA PRO A 5 -28.17 13.16 8.40
C PRO A 5 -29.22 13.49 7.35
N ARG A 6 -29.74 12.47 6.70
CA ARG A 6 -30.85 12.56 5.74
C ARG A 6 -31.98 11.69 6.26
N VAL A 7 -33.21 12.16 6.12
CA VAL A 7 -34.42 11.45 6.55
C VAL A 7 -35.30 11.05 5.37
N LEU A 8 -36.28 10.20 5.59
CA LEU A 8 -37.25 9.73 4.59
C LEU A 8 -36.55 9.09 3.37
N ARG A 9 -35.50 8.31 3.62
CA ARG A 9 -34.85 7.48 2.63
C ARG A 9 -35.22 6.03 2.91
N ASP A 10 -35.62 5.34 1.86
CA ASP A 10 -35.76 3.90 1.94
C ASP A 10 -34.39 3.27 2.17
N VAL A 11 -34.25 2.60 3.31
CA VAL A 11 -33.03 1.91 3.76
C VAL A 11 -33.31 0.45 4.10
N GLU A 12 -34.37 -0.12 3.57
CA GLU A 12 -34.70 -1.55 3.76
C GLU A 12 -33.56 -2.44 3.27
N LYS A 13 -32.92 -2.05 2.18
CA LYS A 13 -31.75 -2.74 1.62
C LYS A 13 -30.56 -1.80 1.56
N VAL A 14 -29.53 -2.13 2.31
CA VAL A 14 -28.26 -1.39 2.29
C VAL A 14 -27.20 -2.22 1.58
N ASP A 15 -26.69 -1.71 0.47
CA ASP A 15 -25.53 -2.26 -0.22
C ASP A 15 -24.32 -1.38 0.11
N THR A 16 -23.29 -1.98 0.72
CA THR A 16 -22.03 -1.33 1.07
C THR A 16 -20.88 -1.75 0.16
N SER A 17 -21.15 -2.58 -0.84
CA SER A 17 -20.13 -3.06 -1.76
C SER A 17 -19.54 -1.94 -2.60
N ILE A 18 -18.28 -2.10 -2.98
CA ILE A 18 -17.60 -1.25 -3.95
C ILE A 18 -16.85 -2.10 -4.98
N GLN A 19 -16.70 -1.54 -6.16
CA GLN A 19 -15.81 -2.09 -7.19
C GLN A 19 -14.53 -1.26 -7.29
N LEU A 20 -13.38 -1.92 -7.29
CA LEU A 20 -12.07 -1.30 -7.49
C LEU A 20 -11.17 -2.29 -8.25
N PHE A 21 -10.49 -1.83 -9.31
CA PHE A 21 -9.62 -2.66 -10.16
C PHE A 21 -10.32 -3.95 -10.67
N ASP A 22 -11.58 -3.82 -11.10
CA ASP A 22 -12.44 -4.93 -11.57
C ASP A 22 -12.79 -6.01 -10.51
N TYR A 23 -12.45 -5.75 -9.25
CA TYR A 23 -12.82 -6.62 -8.12
C TYR A 23 -13.91 -5.99 -7.25
N ASN A 24 -14.79 -6.85 -6.72
CA ASN A 24 -15.85 -6.43 -5.81
C ASN A 24 -15.43 -6.67 -4.36
N PHE A 25 -15.60 -5.64 -3.53
CA PHE A 25 -15.34 -5.66 -2.09
C PHE A 25 -16.61 -5.40 -1.32
N SER A 26 -16.76 -6.02 -0.15
CA SER A 26 -17.99 -5.96 0.65
C SER A 26 -18.23 -4.59 1.31
N LEU A 27 -17.16 -3.82 1.53
CA LEU A 27 -17.19 -2.54 2.23
C LEU A 27 -16.20 -1.55 1.61
N PRO A 28 -16.49 -0.22 1.64
CA PRO A 28 -15.54 0.82 1.27
C PRO A 28 -14.51 1.09 2.38
N VAL A 29 -13.98 0.03 2.96
CA VAL A 29 -12.98 0.04 4.04
C VAL A 29 -11.88 -0.92 3.67
N PHE A 30 -10.63 -0.57 3.97
CA PHE A 30 -9.50 -1.42 3.68
C PHE A 30 -8.42 -1.34 4.75
N TYR A 31 -7.60 -2.36 4.80
CA TYR A 31 -6.41 -2.38 5.64
C TYR A 31 -5.27 -1.63 4.97
N ALA A 32 -4.84 -0.55 5.62
CA ALA A 32 -3.67 0.22 5.20
C ALA A 32 -2.37 -0.61 5.28
N PRO A 33 -1.34 -0.27 4.51
CA PRO A 33 -0.06 -0.97 4.52
C PRO A 33 0.75 -0.63 5.77
N ILE A 34 0.49 -1.32 6.87
CA ILE A 34 1.20 -1.12 8.14
C ILE A 34 2.59 -1.77 8.08
N GLY A 35 3.62 -0.94 8.28
CA GLY A 35 5.00 -1.39 8.32
C GLY A 35 5.35 -2.14 9.59
N SER A 36 6.28 -3.11 9.49
CA SER A 36 6.83 -3.86 10.63
C SER A 36 5.77 -4.54 11.51
N MET A 37 4.70 -5.04 10.94
CA MET A 37 3.63 -5.70 11.71
C MET A 37 4.13 -6.88 12.54
N GLN A 38 5.21 -7.55 12.12
CA GLN A 38 5.86 -8.61 12.89
C GLN A 38 6.39 -8.17 14.25
N ASP A 39 6.61 -6.87 14.45
CA ASP A 39 7.05 -6.31 15.74
C ASP A 39 5.91 -6.24 16.78
N PHE A 40 4.67 -6.35 16.34
CA PHE A 40 3.47 -6.15 17.16
C PHE A 40 2.63 -7.41 17.31
N VAL A 41 2.56 -8.24 16.28
CA VAL A 41 1.70 -9.43 16.23
C VAL A 41 2.46 -10.58 15.58
N LYS A 42 2.32 -11.78 16.18
CA LYS A 42 2.80 -13.01 15.55
C LYS A 42 2.19 -13.15 14.15
N ASP A 43 3.00 -13.61 13.20
CA ASP A 43 2.64 -13.76 11.79
C ASP A 43 2.35 -12.43 11.05
N GLY A 44 2.40 -11.29 11.77
CA GLY A 44 2.38 -9.94 11.18
C GLY A 44 1.25 -9.71 10.18
N ALA A 45 1.62 -9.34 8.95
CA ALA A 45 0.65 -8.99 7.90
C ALA A 45 -0.11 -10.20 7.32
N LEU A 46 0.31 -11.44 7.58
CA LEU A 46 -0.43 -12.62 7.14
C LEU A 46 -1.83 -12.66 7.76
N ASN A 47 -1.94 -12.36 9.06
CA ASN A 47 -3.23 -12.34 9.75
C ASN A 47 -4.18 -11.27 9.16
N SER A 48 -3.66 -10.09 8.83
CA SER A 48 -4.49 -9.04 8.21
C SER A 48 -4.92 -9.43 6.78
N THR A 49 -4.07 -10.11 6.03
CA THR A 49 -4.41 -10.59 4.68
C THR A 49 -5.49 -11.67 4.74
N LEU A 50 -5.37 -12.65 5.64
CA LEU A 50 -6.39 -13.69 5.84
C LEU A 50 -7.73 -13.09 6.28
N SER A 51 -7.69 -12.12 7.22
CA SER A 51 -8.90 -11.42 7.66
C SER A 51 -9.54 -10.60 6.54
N ALA A 52 -8.75 -9.93 5.70
CA ALA A 52 -9.25 -9.17 4.57
C ALA A 52 -9.95 -10.09 3.55
N SER A 53 -9.37 -11.25 3.27
CA SER A 53 -9.98 -12.27 2.40
C SER A 53 -11.30 -12.80 2.97
N ASP A 54 -11.33 -13.14 4.26
CA ASP A 54 -12.54 -13.64 4.95
C ASP A 54 -13.68 -12.60 4.91
N LYS A 55 -13.36 -11.32 5.14
CA LYS A 55 -14.36 -10.23 5.13
C LYS A 55 -14.60 -9.63 3.74
N LYS A 56 -13.89 -10.08 2.73
CA LYS A 56 -13.94 -9.55 1.35
C LYS A 56 -13.73 -8.04 1.29
N ILE A 57 -12.74 -7.56 2.02
CA ILE A 57 -12.33 -6.14 2.03
C ILE A 57 -10.95 -5.96 1.39
N PHE A 58 -10.70 -4.75 0.89
CA PHE A 58 -9.44 -4.40 0.25
C PHE A 58 -8.26 -4.42 1.23
N HIS A 59 -7.09 -4.89 0.79
CA HIS A 59 -5.89 -5.02 1.62
C HIS A 59 -4.64 -4.57 0.88
N MET A 60 -3.77 -3.84 1.59
CA MET A 60 -2.44 -3.48 1.12
C MET A 60 -1.37 -4.11 2.01
N LEU A 61 -0.45 -4.86 1.41
CA LEU A 61 0.73 -5.42 2.08
C LEU A 61 1.89 -4.42 2.03
N SER A 62 2.49 -4.12 3.18
CA SER A 62 3.71 -3.29 3.20
C SER A 62 4.95 -4.10 2.84
N SER A 63 5.83 -3.53 2.00
CA SER A 63 7.16 -4.08 1.68
C SER A 63 8.10 -4.18 2.88
N THR A 64 7.74 -3.59 4.01
CA THR A 64 8.53 -3.66 5.25
C THR A 64 8.10 -4.79 6.18
N TRP A 65 7.17 -5.63 5.76
CA TRP A 65 6.90 -6.88 6.45
C TRP A 65 7.92 -7.96 6.05
N SER A 66 8.52 -8.60 7.03
CA SER A 66 9.65 -9.52 6.84
C SER A 66 9.30 -10.86 6.21
N GLY A 67 8.00 -11.22 6.17
CA GLY A 67 7.55 -12.48 5.56
C GLY A 67 7.58 -12.49 4.04
N GLY A 68 7.57 -11.31 3.40
CA GLY A 68 7.63 -11.18 1.94
C GLY A 68 6.34 -11.52 1.22
N VAL A 69 6.33 -11.25 -0.08
CA VAL A 69 5.14 -11.47 -0.95
C VAL A 69 4.84 -12.95 -1.17
N ASP A 70 5.87 -13.81 -1.14
CA ASP A 70 5.73 -15.25 -1.41
C ASP A 70 4.85 -15.96 -0.38
N ILE A 71 4.99 -15.62 0.91
CA ILE A 71 4.15 -16.20 1.97
C ILE A 71 2.70 -15.79 1.74
N ILE A 72 2.46 -14.54 1.41
CA ILE A 72 1.11 -14.03 1.16
C ILE A 72 0.51 -14.65 -0.10
N GLY A 73 1.26 -14.73 -1.19
CA GLY A 73 0.82 -15.32 -2.44
C GLY A 73 0.38 -16.77 -2.29
N LYS A 74 1.14 -17.55 -1.52
CA LYS A 74 0.83 -18.98 -1.24
C LYS A 74 -0.32 -19.18 -0.26
N SER A 75 -0.60 -18.19 0.59
CA SER A 75 -1.56 -18.34 1.69
C SER A 75 -2.98 -17.95 1.30
N VAL A 76 -3.14 -17.06 0.32
CA VAL A 76 -4.42 -16.44 0.00
C VAL A 76 -4.53 -16.15 -1.49
N ASP A 77 -5.54 -16.76 -2.14
CA ASP A 77 -6.00 -16.38 -3.47
C ASP A 77 -7.12 -15.32 -3.35
N TYR A 78 -6.70 -14.07 -3.13
CA TYR A 78 -7.60 -12.93 -2.93
C TYR A 78 -6.92 -11.65 -3.45
N PRO A 79 -7.69 -10.70 -4.05
CA PRO A 79 -7.15 -9.42 -4.53
C PRO A 79 -6.41 -8.66 -3.43
N LYS A 80 -5.16 -8.32 -3.69
CA LYS A 80 -4.28 -7.65 -2.73
C LYS A 80 -3.32 -6.72 -3.44
N VAL A 81 -2.91 -5.65 -2.77
CA VAL A 81 -2.01 -4.62 -3.29
C VAL A 81 -0.67 -4.69 -2.59
N TYR A 82 0.39 -4.53 -3.35
CA TYR A 82 1.75 -4.43 -2.81
C TYR A 82 2.16 -2.98 -2.62
N GLN A 83 2.39 -2.57 -1.38
CA GLN A 83 2.94 -1.24 -1.09
C GLN A 83 4.45 -1.31 -1.03
N LEU A 84 5.12 -0.46 -1.80
CA LEU A 84 6.56 -0.42 -1.96
C LEU A 84 7.15 0.91 -1.49
N TYR A 85 8.20 0.82 -0.66
CA TYR A 85 9.18 1.87 -0.45
C TYR A 85 10.38 1.60 -1.35
N ILE A 86 10.90 2.61 -2.02
CA ILE A 86 12.04 2.47 -2.92
C ILE A 86 13.33 2.39 -2.10
N ARG A 87 14.02 1.27 -2.18
CA ARG A 87 15.23 0.99 -1.37
C ARG A 87 16.39 0.41 -2.16
N GLY A 88 16.33 0.53 -3.46
CA GLY A 88 17.34 0.06 -4.38
C GLY A 88 17.23 0.74 -5.74
N ASP A 89 18.09 0.35 -6.62
CA ASP A 89 18.12 0.82 -8.01
C ASP A 89 16.92 0.26 -8.82
N ASN A 90 16.88 0.62 -10.10
CA ASN A 90 15.82 0.18 -11.00
C ASN A 90 15.70 -1.34 -11.08
N ASN A 91 16.81 -2.08 -11.03
CA ASN A 91 16.79 -3.55 -11.08
C ASN A 91 16.15 -4.13 -9.81
N TRP A 92 16.48 -3.55 -8.65
CA TRP A 92 15.86 -3.93 -7.39
C TRP A 92 14.34 -3.65 -7.40
N VAL A 93 13.94 -2.47 -7.87
CA VAL A 93 12.51 -2.09 -7.98
C VAL A 93 11.77 -3.08 -8.87
N ASP A 94 12.34 -3.37 -10.03
CA ASP A 94 11.75 -4.28 -11.01
C ASP A 94 11.60 -5.71 -10.47
N ASP A 95 12.59 -6.20 -9.72
CA ASP A 95 12.54 -7.49 -9.05
C ASP A 95 11.41 -7.53 -8.00
N GLN A 96 11.25 -6.48 -7.18
CA GLN A 96 10.18 -6.41 -6.19
C GLN A 96 8.79 -6.40 -6.85
N ILE A 97 8.62 -5.67 -7.93
CA ILE A 97 7.34 -5.60 -8.65
C ILE A 97 7.04 -6.94 -9.34
N SER A 98 8.03 -7.54 -10.01
CA SER A 98 7.87 -8.85 -10.65
C SER A 98 7.46 -9.92 -9.66
N LYS A 99 8.13 -9.98 -8.49
CA LYS A 99 7.75 -10.89 -7.40
C LYS A 99 6.31 -10.68 -6.91
N ALA A 100 5.86 -9.43 -6.82
CA ALA A 100 4.49 -9.14 -6.44
C ALA A 100 3.50 -9.65 -7.50
N ILE A 101 3.77 -9.42 -8.79
CA ILE A 101 2.96 -9.92 -9.90
C ILE A 101 2.87 -11.45 -9.86
N ASP A 102 4.01 -12.14 -9.74
CA ASP A 102 4.11 -13.61 -9.70
C ASP A 102 3.34 -14.22 -8.50
N ASN A 103 3.12 -13.42 -7.44
CA ASN A 103 2.36 -13.81 -6.25
C ASN A 103 0.92 -13.28 -6.22
N GLY A 104 0.39 -12.86 -7.37
CA GLY A 104 -1.02 -12.51 -7.55
C GLY A 104 -1.44 -11.19 -6.89
N PHE A 105 -0.51 -10.22 -6.77
CA PHE A 105 -0.87 -8.86 -6.38
C PHE A 105 -1.43 -8.12 -7.60
N ILE A 106 -2.56 -7.44 -7.41
CA ILE A 106 -3.35 -6.85 -8.49
C ILE A 106 -3.01 -5.39 -8.79
N ALA A 107 -2.34 -4.70 -7.88
CA ALA A 107 -1.94 -3.31 -8.02
C ALA A 107 -0.69 -3.01 -7.18
N LEU A 108 0.00 -1.93 -7.54
CA LEU A 108 1.19 -1.42 -6.85
C LEU A 108 0.86 -0.12 -6.14
N CYS A 109 1.18 -0.02 -4.85
CA CYS A 109 1.07 1.22 -4.08
C CYS A 109 2.46 1.78 -3.79
N LEU A 110 2.83 2.87 -4.46
CA LEU A 110 4.09 3.57 -4.24
C LEU A 110 3.91 4.63 -3.15
N THR A 111 4.72 4.55 -2.10
CA THR A 111 4.72 5.60 -1.07
C THR A 111 5.65 6.72 -1.48
N VAL A 112 5.13 7.96 -1.54
CA VAL A 112 5.85 9.12 -2.07
C VAL A 112 6.10 10.23 -1.05
N ASP A 113 5.66 10.07 0.20
CA ASP A 113 5.80 11.04 1.30
C ASP A 113 6.91 10.66 2.31
N LEU A 114 7.91 9.88 1.89
CA LEU A 114 8.99 9.42 2.76
C LEU A 114 10.38 9.75 2.17
N ASP A 115 10.57 10.97 1.73
CA ASP A 115 11.86 11.53 1.33
C ASP A 115 12.80 11.75 2.52
N ALA A 116 12.22 12.01 3.71
CA ALA A 116 12.97 12.13 4.96
C ALA A 116 12.31 11.35 6.09
N TYR A 117 13.12 10.65 6.90
CA TYR A 117 12.60 9.97 8.08
C TYR A 117 12.26 10.97 9.19
N GLY A 118 11.00 11.03 9.57
CA GLY A 118 10.55 11.82 10.71
C GLY A 118 11.23 11.42 12.02
N ARG A 119 11.55 12.39 12.84
CA ARG A 119 12.03 12.19 14.21
C ARG A 119 10.85 11.77 15.09
N ARG A 120 10.95 10.62 15.75
CA ARG A 120 9.93 10.09 16.64
C ARG A 120 10.42 10.16 18.08
N GLU A 121 10.11 11.24 18.79
CA GLU A 121 10.62 11.52 20.12
C GLU A 121 10.31 10.40 21.13
N ARG A 122 9.10 9.83 21.07
CA ARG A 122 8.71 8.74 21.96
C ARG A 122 9.54 7.47 21.73
N ASP A 123 9.85 7.15 20.48
CA ASP A 123 10.67 5.99 20.12
C ASP A 123 12.13 6.23 20.55
N LEU A 124 12.62 7.45 20.34
CA LEU A 124 13.96 7.86 20.78
C LEU A 124 14.11 7.77 22.30
N LEU A 125 13.14 8.28 23.04
CA LEU A 125 13.13 8.23 24.52
C LEU A 125 13.16 6.78 25.03
N LYS A 126 12.43 5.89 24.38
CA LYS A 126 12.39 4.46 24.71
C LYS A 126 13.53 3.66 24.08
N ARG A 127 14.42 4.29 23.32
CA ARG A 127 15.46 3.62 22.53
C ARG A 127 14.93 2.51 21.62
N TYR A 128 13.67 2.67 21.20
CA TYR A 128 12.98 1.71 20.34
C TYR A 128 13.20 2.01 18.87
N LYS A 129 13.47 0.97 18.08
CA LYS A 129 13.49 1.03 16.60
C LYS A 129 12.73 -0.16 16.05
N THR A 130 11.80 0.08 15.15
CA THR A 130 11.09 -0.99 14.42
C THR A 130 12.07 -1.82 13.59
N THR A 131 11.72 -3.06 13.30
CA THR A 131 12.55 -3.94 12.46
C THR A 131 12.84 -3.30 11.11
N SER A 132 11.88 -2.70 10.45
CA SER A 132 12.07 -2.02 9.17
C SER A 132 13.09 -0.86 9.24
N ARG A 133 13.18 -0.16 10.38
CA ARG A 133 14.18 0.90 10.60
C ARG A 133 15.57 0.35 10.93
N ARG A 134 15.63 -0.79 11.61
CA ARG A 134 16.92 -1.45 11.93
C ARG A 134 17.57 -2.05 10.70
N THR A 135 16.76 -2.60 9.79
CA THR A 135 17.21 -3.25 8.56
C THR A 135 17.12 -2.35 7.33
N ALA A 136 16.76 -1.08 7.50
CA ALA A 136 16.63 -0.14 6.39
C ALA A 136 18.00 0.07 5.70
N THR A 137 18.00 -0.18 4.40
CA THR A 137 19.11 0.15 3.48
C THR A 137 18.59 1.06 2.39
N GLY A 138 19.45 1.85 1.76
CA GLY A 138 19.13 2.64 0.58
C GLY A 138 18.08 3.74 0.76
N PRO A 139 18.07 4.51 1.89
CA PRO A 139 17.13 5.63 2.04
C PRO A 139 17.31 6.69 0.95
N GLU A 140 18.52 6.81 0.39
CA GLU A 140 18.84 7.71 -0.70
C GLU A 140 18.07 7.42 -1.99
N TYR A 141 17.65 6.18 -2.22
CA TYR A 141 16.82 5.85 -3.38
C TYR A 141 15.41 6.42 -3.24
N GLN A 142 14.83 6.35 -2.04
CA GLN A 142 13.53 6.97 -1.79
C GLN A 142 13.58 8.50 -1.92
N MET A 143 14.66 9.13 -1.49
CA MET A 143 14.86 10.59 -1.61
C MET A 143 15.01 11.07 -3.06
N LYS A 144 15.50 10.21 -3.95
CA LYS A 144 15.68 10.50 -5.39
C LYS A 144 14.46 10.14 -6.23
N PHE A 145 13.50 9.42 -5.65
CA PHE A 145 12.33 8.93 -6.38
C PHE A 145 11.51 10.09 -6.93
N SER A 146 11.20 10.03 -8.20
CA SER A 146 10.63 11.12 -8.98
C SER A 146 9.54 10.65 -9.94
N TRP A 147 8.87 11.57 -10.61
CA TRP A 147 7.90 11.28 -11.66
C TRP A 147 8.50 10.46 -12.82
N ASN A 148 9.77 10.67 -13.15
CA ASN A 148 10.45 9.85 -14.17
C ASN A 148 10.46 8.36 -13.79
N ASP A 149 10.65 8.06 -12.50
CA ASP A 149 10.66 6.70 -11.99
C ASP A 149 9.26 6.09 -11.99
N VAL A 150 8.25 6.88 -11.57
CA VAL A 150 6.84 6.45 -11.63
C VAL A 150 6.44 6.12 -13.08
N ASN A 151 6.76 6.99 -14.02
CA ASN A 151 6.48 6.80 -15.44
C ASN A 151 7.23 5.60 -16.04
N ARG A 152 8.49 5.38 -15.63
CA ARG A 152 9.24 4.19 -16.00
C ARG A 152 8.53 2.92 -15.53
N ILE A 153 8.13 2.87 -14.27
CA ILE A 153 7.41 1.73 -13.68
C ILE A 153 6.10 1.49 -14.43
N LYS A 154 5.30 2.54 -14.63
CA LYS A 154 4.02 2.47 -15.33
C LYS A 154 4.16 1.94 -16.75
N ASN A 155 5.18 2.40 -17.49
CA ASN A 155 5.43 1.97 -18.87
C ASN A 155 5.97 0.53 -18.95
N LYS A 156 6.64 0.06 -17.90
CA LYS A 156 7.24 -1.27 -17.88
C LYS A 156 6.26 -2.35 -17.42
N PHE A 157 5.43 -2.04 -16.45
CA PHE A 157 4.53 -3.00 -15.81
C PHE A 157 3.07 -2.62 -16.11
N ASN A 158 2.31 -3.57 -16.67
CA ASN A 158 0.88 -3.40 -16.90
C ASN A 158 0.10 -3.70 -15.60
N MET A 159 0.23 -2.80 -14.61
CA MET A 159 -0.34 -2.95 -13.28
C MET A 159 -0.87 -1.59 -12.81
N PRO A 160 -2.09 -1.52 -12.25
CA PRO A 160 -2.62 -0.28 -11.67
C PRO A 160 -1.69 0.30 -10.61
N ILE A 161 -1.55 1.62 -10.59
CA ILE A 161 -0.67 2.34 -9.66
C ILE A 161 -1.49 3.20 -8.71
N ILE A 162 -1.21 3.02 -7.43
CA ILE A 162 -1.69 3.86 -6.33
C ILE A 162 -0.52 4.72 -5.85
N LEU A 163 -0.69 6.04 -5.78
CA LEU A 163 0.27 6.91 -5.10
C LEU A 163 -0.22 7.24 -3.69
N LYS A 164 0.55 6.81 -2.69
CA LYS A 164 0.26 7.05 -1.27
C LYS A 164 1.15 8.16 -0.73
N GLY A 165 0.52 9.26 -0.27
CA GLY A 165 1.24 10.40 0.30
C GLY A 165 0.97 11.71 -0.42
N VAL A 166 0.12 11.72 -1.44
CA VAL A 166 -0.33 12.94 -2.13
C VAL A 166 -1.18 13.76 -1.16
N ALA A 167 -0.80 15.02 -0.91
CA ALA A 167 -1.42 15.86 0.10
C ALA A 167 -1.87 17.23 -0.44
N THR A 168 -1.47 17.61 -1.64
CA THR A 168 -1.79 18.91 -2.24
C THR A 168 -2.69 18.75 -3.46
N GLU A 169 -3.43 19.81 -3.78
CA GLU A 169 -4.26 19.85 -4.98
C GLU A 169 -3.40 19.83 -6.26
N GLU A 170 -2.25 20.49 -6.21
CA GLU A 170 -1.29 20.56 -7.31
C GLU A 170 -0.76 19.16 -7.67
N ASP A 171 -0.31 18.42 -6.67
CA ASP A 171 0.17 17.05 -6.88
C ASP A 171 -0.96 16.11 -7.33
N ALA A 172 -2.17 16.29 -6.81
CA ALA A 172 -3.32 15.50 -7.24
C ALA A 172 -3.67 15.75 -8.72
N ARG A 173 -3.54 16.99 -9.22
CA ARG A 173 -3.69 17.32 -10.64
C ARG A 173 -2.64 16.64 -11.50
N ILE A 174 -1.36 16.69 -11.07
CA ILE A 174 -0.28 15.99 -11.77
C ILE A 174 -0.58 14.48 -11.83
N CYS A 175 -1.09 13.88 -10.73
CA CYS A 175 -1.46 12.47 -10.74
C CYS A 175 -2.53 12.15 -11.81
N VAL A 176 -3.51 13.02 -12.00
CA VAL A 176 -4.52 12.87 -13.05
C VAL A 176 -3.90 12.97 -14.44
N ASP A 177 -3.05 13.98 -14.66
CA ASP A 177 -2.39 14.21 -15.96
C ASP A 177 -1.45 13.05 -16.33
N GLU A 178 -0.76 12.49 -15.33
CA GLU A 178 0.11 11.33 -15.48
C GLU A 178 -0.67 9.99 -15.53
N GLY A 179 -2.00 10.03 -15.38
CA GLY A 179 -2.88 8.86 -15.45
C GLY A 179 -2.61 7.85 -14.34
N ILE A 180 -2.52 8.32 -13.12
CA ILE A 180 -2.45 7.47 -11.91
C ILE A 180 -3.85 6.99 -11.57
N ASP A 181 -3.99 5.72 -11.24
CA ASP A 181 -5.30 5.09 -11.05
C ASP A 181 -5.96 5.48 -9.72
N VAL A 182 -5.16 5.64 -8.64
CA VAL A 182 -5.66 5.96 -7.28
C VAL A 182 -4.66 6.82 -6.53
N ILE A 183 -5.13 7.77 -5.73
CA ILE A 183 -4.35 8.57 -4.80
C ILE A 183 -4.91 8.49 -3.39
#